data_55c60eb1c8ba8fd74e551734cffe3c08
#
_entry.id   55c60eb1c8ba8fd74e551734cffe3c08
#
_cell.length_a   1.000
_cell.length_b   1.000
_cell.length_c   1.000
_cell.angle_alpha   90.00
_cell.angle_beta   90.00
_cell.angle_gamma   90.00
#
_symmetry.space_group_name_H-M   'P 1'
#
loop_
_entity.id
_entity.type
_entity.pdbx_description
1 polymer ?
#
loop_
_entity_poly.entity_id
_entity_poly.type
_entity_poly.pdbx_seq_one_letter_code
_entity_poly.pdbx_strand_id
1 'polypeptide(L)'
;MAAESSIDAAGIANLERWLAARLPGADAVRLATPRRLSGGYSAETLALDASVRRAGSELPERCILRREMPEPVVYPAQAPGLDVEIEIQWRTMSALARHSRVPLAPLVGFERDAAVLGSPFFVMGFVDGVVPGVMPPYASAGFFAEAKPEQRRRLVEDGLRVLAELHAVDWRRAGFEWLTPAGVSAGTARQLALWEEYAERELAGRKHPLMSEAFAWLRANLPPERESDLVLSWGDSRIGNMIWRDFRCVCVTDFENVAIAPRAFDLGWWLMFDRWSHEAMGGIPRLPGEPTREEQRAHYERCAGVSVGDTHYWEVLGAARYCAIVVRVMNRSVARGEMPKDQRVWLENPAAVCLEQLMKLRASK
;
A
#
# COMPACT_ATOMS: atom_id res chain seq x y z
N MET A 1 9.51 17.48 14.95
CA MET A 1 10.71 16.81 15.51
C MET A 1 10.61 15.35 15.14
N ALA A 2 11.66 14.73 14.56
CA ALA A 2 11.68 13.29 14.34
C ALA A 2 11.63 12.61 15.72
N ALA A 3 10.68 11.67 15.91
CA ALA A 3 10.63 10.89 17.13
C ALA A 3 11.91 10.06 17.22
N GLU A 4 12.51 9.97 18.43
CA GLU A 4 13.68 9.14 18.67
C GLU A 4 13.40 7.68 18.31
N SER A 5 14.46 6.99 17.86
CA SER A 5 14.40 5.58 17.53
C SER A 5 13.97 4.74 18.74
N SER A 6 13.07 3.80 18.51
CA SER A 6 12.68 2.80 19.51
C SER A 6 13.72 1.68 19.68
N ILE A 7 14.87 1.74 18.98
CA ILE A 7 15.96 0.76 19.05
C ILE A 7 17.00 1.27 20.04
N ASP A 8 17.28 0.47 21.07
CA ASP A 8 18.32 0.76 22.06
C ASP A 8 19.74 0.47 21.54
N ALA A 9 20.75 0.82 22.31
CA ALA A 9 22.15 0.64 21.94
C ALA A 9 22.52 -0.82 21.64
N ALA A 10 21.92 -1.78 22.35
CA ALA A 10 22.16 -3.21 22.13
C ALA A 10 21.54 -3.66 20.79
N GLY A 11 20.33 -3.20 20.49
CA GLY A 11 19.66 -3.43 19.20
C GLY A 11 20.44 -2.82 18.03
N ILE A 12 20.98 -1.60 18.19
CA ILE A 12 21.83 -0.98 17.15
C ILE A 12 23.06 -1.87 16.90
N ALA A 13 23.76 -2.31 17.94
CA ALA A 13 24.94 -3.17 17.78
C ALA A 13 24.59 -4.54 17.15
N ASN A 14 23.40 -5.10 17.45
CA ASN A 14 22.90 -6.31 16.81
C ASN A 14 22.63 -6.07 15.32
N LEU A 15 21.97 -4.95 14.98
CA LEU A 15 21.65 -4.58 13.61
C LEU A 15 22.92 -4.30 12.79
N GLU A 16 23.93 -3.66 13.35
CA GLU A 16 25.24 -3.47 12.71
C GLU A 16 25.88 -4.80 12.29
N ARG A 17 25.91 -5.78 13.21
CA ARG A 17 26.41 -7.14 12.92
C ARG A 17 25.56 -7.85 11.86
N TRP A 18 24.26 -7.73 11.98
CA TRP A 18 23.32 -8.33 11.04
C TRP A 18 23.49 -7.78 9.62
N LEU A 19 23.67 -6.45 9.49
CA LEU A 19 23.92 -5.77 8.21
C LEU A 19 25.29 -6.15 7.62
N ALA A 20 26.34 -6.19 8.45
CA ALA A 20 27.68 -6.58 8.00
C ALA A 20 27.70 -7.98 7.39
N ALA A 21 26.89 -8.90 7.89
CA ALA A 21 26.78 -10.25 7.35
C ALA A 21 25.98 -10.33 6.02
N ARG A 22 25.25 -9.28 5.64
CA ARG A 22 24.33 -9.29 4.48
C ARG A 22 24.66 -8.28 3.39
N LEU A 23 25.32 -7.19 3.73
CA LEU A 23 25.76 -6.21 2.73
C LEU A 23 26.99 -6.75 1.98
N PRO A 24 26.97 -6.75 0.64
CA PRO A 24 28.04 -7.32 -0.16
C PRO A 24 29.42 -6.72 0.15
N GLY A 25 30.37 -7.56 0.51
CA GLY A 25 31.77 -7.17 0.79
C GLY A 25 31.95 -6.28 2.02
N ALA A 26 30.97 -6.20 2.93
CA ALA A 26 31.10 -5.42 4.14
C ALA A 26 31.97 -6.15 5.17
N ASP A 27 33.05 -5.50 5.63
CA ASP A 27 33.87 -5.97 6.75
C ASP A 27 33.26 -5.54 8.09
N ALA A 28 32.65 -4.36 8.13
CA ALA A 28 31.96 -3.80 9.29
C ALA A 28 30.94 -2.75 8.86
N VAL A 29 29.92 -2.57 9.69
CA VAL A 29 28.89 -1.51 9.54
C VAL A 29 28.83 -0.72 10.83
N ARG A 30 28.69 0.61 10.70
CA ARG A 30 28.38 1.54 11.79
C ARG A 30 27.14 2.33 11.42
N LEU A 31 26.16 2.39 12.30
CA LEU A 31 24.92 3.12 12.11
C LEU A 31 24.96 4.46 12.87
N ALA A 32 24.52 5.52 12.22
CA ALA A 32 24.02 6.68 12.95
C ALA A 32 22.69 6.31 13.66
N THR A 33 22.23 7.15 14.59
CA THR A 33 20.94 6.93 15.26
C THR A 33 19.82 6.76 14.21
N PRO A 34 19.12 5.60 14.16
CA PRO A 34 18.04 5.38 13.23
C PRO A 34 16.95 6.42 13.36
N ARG A 35 16.43 6.94 12.26
CA ARG A 35 15.39 7.97 12.24
C ARG A 35 14.05 7.39 11.82
N ARG A 36 13.03 7.55 12.67
CA ARG A 36 11.67 7.14 12.32
C ARG A 36 11.11 8.01 11.21
N LEU A 37 10.61 7.37 10.15
CA LEU A 37 9.89 8.04 9.08
C LEU A 37 8.40 8.12 9.42
N SER A 38 7.79 9.28 9.15
CA SER A 38 6.35 9.47 9.34
C SER A 38 5.57 8.81 8.20
N GLY A 39 4.37 8.30 8.50
CA GLY A 39 3.40 7.89 7.48
C GLY A 39 3.08 6.40 7.40
N GLY A 40 3.67 5.53 8.21
CA GLY A 40 3.29 4.09 8.27
C GLY A 40 2.34 3.81 9.44
N TYR A 41 1.21 3.13 9.17
CA TYR A 41 0.27 2.71 10.22
C TYR A 41 0.44 1.25 10.64
N SER A 42 1.02 0.39 9.82
CA SER A 42 1.12 -1.06 10.05
C SER A 42 2.48 -1.49 10.55
N ALA A 43 3.56 -0.94 10.02
CA ALA A 43 4.94 -1.26 10.40
C ALA A 43 5.71 -0.02 10.81
N GLU A 44 6.67 -0.16 11.72
CA GLU A 44 7.62 0.90 11.99
C GLU A 44 8.63 0.98 10.84
N THR A 45 8.80 2.18 10.29
CA THR A 45 9.75 2.43 9.20
C THR A 45 10.86 3.35 9.69
N LEU A 46 12.11 2.89 9.59
CA LEU A 46 13.29 3.62 10.03
C LEU A 46 14.25 3.84 8.87
N ALA A 47 14.75 5.07 8.72
CA ALA A 47 15.88 5.36 7.86
C ALA A 47 17.19 5.06 8.62
N LEU A 48 18.06 4.31 7.98
CA LEU A 48 19.37 3.92 8.47
C LEU A 48 20.45 4.61 7.63
N ASP A 49 21.20 5.50 8.24
CA ASP A 49 22.39 6.08 7.66
C ASP A 49 23.63 5.31 8.18
N ALA A 50 24.28 4.56 7.31
CA ALA A 50 25.38 3.65 7.63
C ALA A 50 26.71 4.13 7.07
N SER A 51 27.81 3.89 7.80
CA SER A 51 29.18 3.81 7.30
C SER A 51 29.55 2.35 7.15
N VAL A 52 29.82 1.91 5.93
CA VAL A 52 30.17 0.53 5.60
C VAL A 52 31.63 0.45 5.22
N ARG A 53 32.42 -0.33 5.99
CA ARG A 53 33.83 -0.60 5.69
C ARG A 53 33.93 -1.75 4.70
N ARG A 54 34.59 -1.49 3.56
CA ARG A 54 34.87 -2.49 2.51
C ARG A 54 36.33 -2.34 2.07
N ALA A 55 37.12 -3.40 2.14
CA ALA A 55 38.52 -3.41 1.71
C ALA A 55 39.34 -2.22 2.27
N GLY A 56 39.13 -1.88 3.54
CA GLY A 56 39.83 -0.78 4.22
C GLY A 56 39.26 0.63 3.98
N SER A 57 38.28 0.81 3.11
CA SER A 57 37.61 2.10 2.86
C SER A 57 36.26 2.15 3.56
N GLU A 58 35.89 3.33 4.08
CA GLU A 58 34.54 3.58 4.61
C GLU A 58 33.70 4.31 3.57
N LEU A 59 32.51 3.75 3.27
CA LEU A 59 31.58 4.27 2.28
C LEU A 59 30.22 4.51 2.93
N PRO A 60 29.57 5.66 2.66
CA PRO A 60 28.23 5.89 3.14
C PRO A 60 27.23 4.98 2.40
N GLU A 61 26.30 4.43 3.13
CA GLU A 61 25.17 3.65 2.59
C GLU A 61 23.88 4.00 3.33
N ARG A 62 22.79 4.07 2.60
CA ARG A 62 21.47 4.39 3.17
C ARG A 62 20.54 3.22 2.97
N CYS A 63 19.85 2.81 4.04
CA CYS A 63 18.88 1.74 4.01
C CYS A 63 17.57 2.17 4.66
N ILE A 64 16.53 1.41 4.40
CA ILE A 64 15.24 1.47 5.09
C ILE A 64 15.03 0.15 5.81
N LEU A 65 14.73 0.23 7.09
CA LEU A 65 14.29 -0.90 7.89
C LEU A 65 12.78 -0.79 8.11
N ARG A 66 12.06 -1.88 7.84
CA ARG A 66 10.65 -2.04 8.24
C ARG A 66 10.57 -3.13 9.31
N ARG A 67 10.00 -2.78 10.46
CA ARG A 67 9.88 -3.65 11.61
C ARG A 67 8.41 -3.85 11.99
N GLU A 68 8.06 -5.09 12.33
CA GLU A 68 6.74 -5.44 12.81
C GLU A 68 6.43 -4.72 14.13
N MET A 69 5.23 -4.18 14.24
CA MET A 69 4.75 -3.54 15.45
C MET A 69 3.99 -4.55 16.32
N PRO A 70 3.93 -4.34 17.66
CA PRO A 70 3.16 -5.20 18.55
C PRO A 70 1.66 -5.25 18.24
N GLU A 71 1.14 -4.18 17.63
CA GLU A 71 -0.28 -4.11 17.24
C GLU A 71 -0.48 -4.76 15.88
N PRO A 72 -1.59 -5.50 15.69
CA PRO A 72 -1.90 -6.12 14.40
C PRO A 72 -1.96 -5.09 13.26
N VAL A 73 -1.64 -5.50 12.04
CA VAL A 73 -1.67 -4.63 10.84
C VAL A 73 -3.03 -3.97 10.61
N VAL A 74 -3.02 -2.96 9.74
CA VAL A 74 -4.22 -2.19 9.38
C VAL A 74 -5.10 -2.93 8.38
N TYR A 75 -4.57 -3.91 7.67
CA TYR A 75 -5.28 -4.65 6.62
C TYR A 75 -5.76 -6.03 7.12
N PRO A 76 -6.79 -6.63 6.50
CA PRO A 76 -7.15 -8.01 6.77
C PRO A 76 -6.05 -8.97 6.31
N ALA A 77 -5.89 -10.08 7.02
CA ALA A 77 -4.90 -11.10 6.67
C ALA A 77 -5.25 -11.77 5.34
N GLN A 78 -4.49 -11.46 4.29
CA GLN A 78 -4.66 -12.05 2.95
C GLN A 78 -4.12 -13.48 2.88
N ALA A 79 -3.13 -13.81 3.70
CA ALA A 79 -2.48 -15.11 3.77
C ALA A 79 -2.62 -15.72 5.17
N PRO A 80 -3.73 -16.42 5.46
CA PRO A 80 -3.90 -17.13 6.71
C PRO A 80 -2.75 -18.12 6.93
N GLY A 81 -2.23 -18.17 8.18
CA GLY A 81 -1.13 -19.04 8.54
C GLY A 81 0.27 -18.41 8.41
N LEU A 82 0.38 -17.16 7.98
CA LEU A 82 1.57 -16.35 8.23
C LEU A 82 1.43 -15.71 9.62
N ASP A 83 2.26 -16.12 10.54
CA ASP A 83 2.36 -15.61 11.91
C ASP A 83 3.21 -14.34 12.02
N VAL A 84 3.89 -13.95 10.93
CA VAL A 84 4.70 -12.74 10.79
C VAL A 84 4.15 -11.91 9.66
N GLU A 85 3.44 -10.84 10.00
CA GLU A 85 2.69 -10.02 9.04
C GLU A 85 3.59 -9.27 8.06
N ILE A 86 4.77 -8.83 8.49
CA ILE A 86 5.73 -8.12 7.61
C ILE A 86 6.38 -9.05 6.57
N GLU A 87 6.30 -10.37 6.78
CA GLU A 87 6.82 -11.36 5.84
C GLU A 87 6.07 -11.33 4.50
N ILE A 88 4.79 -10.94 4.50
CA ILE A 88 4.01 -10.78 3.26
C ILE A 88 4.71 -9.80 2.32
N GLN A 89 5.15 -8.65 2.82
CA GLN A 89 5.86 -7.66 2.03
C GLN A 89 7.20 -8.18 1.53
N TRP A 90 7.98 -8.79 2.42
CA TRP A 90 9.27 -9.37 2.05
C TRP A 90 9.16 -10.45 0.97
N ARG A 91 8.24 -11.40 1.13
CA ARG A 91 8.01 -12.48 0.14
C ARG A 91 7.57 -11.92 -1.19
N THR A 92 6.65 -10.95 -1.18
CA THR A 92 6.15 -10.29 -2.38
C THR A 92 7.28 -9.56 -3.11
N MET A 93 8.01 -8.69 -2.42
CA MET A 93 9.11 -7.95 -3.03
C MET A 93 10.21 -8.88 -3.54
N SER A 94 10.52 -9.95 -2.81
CA SER A 94 11.52 -10.96 -3.21
C SER A 94 11.11 -11.71 -4.48
N ALA A 95 9.84 -12.05 -4.63
CA ALA A 95 9.33 -12.70 -5.83
C ALA A 95 9.29 -11.73 -7.01
N LEU A 96 8.79 -10.52 -6.82
CA LEU A 96 8.75 -9.48 -7.85
C LEU A 96 10.14 -9.11 -8.36
N ALA A 97 11.14 -8.99 -7.48
CA ALA A 97 12.52 -8.70 -7.85
C ALA A 97 13.13 -9.77 -8.77
N ARG A 98 12.70 -11.03 -8.65
CA ARG A 98 13.17 -12.15 -9.48
C ARG A 98 12.38 -12.36 -10.77
N HIS A 99 11.08 -12.00 -10.76
CA HIS A 99 10.15 -12.39 -11.81
C HIS A 99 9.53 -11.21 -12.58
N SER A 100 9.92 -9.96 -12.25
CA SER A 100 9.35 -8.79 -12.89
C SER A 100 10.36 -7.68 -13.13
N ARG A 101 9.90 -6.63 -13.83
CA ARG A 101 10.61 -5.34 -13.98
C ARG A 101 9.98 -4.22 -13.17
N VAL A 102 9.04 -4.53 -12.29
CA VAL A 102 8.45 -3.57 -11.37
C VAL A 102 9.57 -2.90 -10.57
N PRO A 103 9.64 -1.56 -10.55
CA PRO A 103 10.69 -0.87 -9.83
C PRO A 103 10.52 -1.08 -8.32
N LEU A 104 11.55 -1.62 -7.68
CA LEU A 104 11.58 -1.93 -6.24
C LEU A 104 12.87 -1.43 -5.60
N ALA A 105 12.83 -1.20 -4.31
CA ALA A 105 14.04 -1.00 -3.53
C ALA A 105 14.89 -2.29 -3.52
N PRO A 106 16.23 -2.20 -3.65
CA PRO A 106 17.11 -3.35 -3.50
C PRO A 106 16.93 -4.02 -2.14
N LEU A 107 16.70 -5.33 -2.11
CA LEU A 107 16.49 -6.07 -0.89
C LEU A 107 17.83 -6.43 -0.25
N VAL A 108 17.98 -6.19 1.07
CA VAL A 108 19.18 -6.54 1.85
C VAL A 108 18.96 -7.86 2.58
N GLY A 109 17.86 -7.99 3.33
CA GLY A 109 17.56 -9.21 4.06
C GLY A 109 16.31 -9.11 4.91
N PHE A 110 15.81 -10.28 5.33
CA PHE A 110 14.69 -10.45 6.25
C PHE A 110 15.18 -11.22 7.49
N GLU A 111 14.68 -10.82 8.65
CA GLU A 111 14.94 -11.47 9.93
C GLU A 111 13.63 -11.77 10.65
N ARG A 112 13.37 -13.05 10.87
CA ARG A 112 12.22 -13.51 11.62
C ARG A 112 12.49 -13.56 13.12
N ASP A 113 13.76 -13.75 13.51
CA ASP A 113 14.14 -13.90 14.91
C ASP A 113 14.03 -12.57 15.64
N ALA A 114 13.12 -12.51 16.60
CA ALA A 114 12.93 -11.36 17.47
C ALA A 114 14.16 -11.06 18.37
N ALA A 115 15.09 -11.99 18.55
CA ALA A 115 16.29 -11.78 19.37
C ALA A 115 17.20 -10.65 18.82
N VAL A 116 17.09 -10.29 17.54
CA VAL A 116 17.92 -9.23 16.95
C VAL A 116 17.43 -7.84 17.35
N LEU A 117 16.12 -7.55 17.14
CA LEU A 117 15.52 -6.23 17.37
C LEU A 117 14.21 -6.25 18.18
N GLY A 118 13.90 -7.34 18.85
CA GLY A 118 12.65 -7.48 19.63
C GLY A 118 11.42 -7.89 18.80
N SER A 119 11.49 -7.79 17.47
CA SER A 119 10.43 -8.23 16.55
C SER A 119 10.99 -8.49 15.16
N PRO A 120 10.28 -9.24 14.29
CA PRO A 120 10.67 -9.46 12.90
C PRO A 120 10.83 -8.15 12.12
N PHE A 121 11.77 -8.16 11.18
CA PHE A 121 12.03 -6.98 10.33
C PHE A 121 12.64 -7.38 8.98
N PHE A 122 12.60 -6.47 8.03
CA PHE A 122 13.44 -6.54 6.84
C PHE A 122 14.14 -5.20 6.55
N VAL A 123 15.23 -5.28 5.81
CA VAL A 123 15.99 -4.13 5.35
C VAL A 123 16.04 -4.12 3.84
N MET A 124 15.89 -2.94 3.27
CA MET A 124 16.02 -2.66 1.85
C MET A 124 16.86 -1.39 1.65
N GLY A 125 17.46 -1.24 0.47
CA GLY A 125 18.20 -0.04 0.10
C GLY A 125 17.28 1.18 0.07
N PHE A 126 17.82 2.34 0.37
CA PHE A 126 17.13 3.60 0.24
C PHE A 126 16.99 3.98 -1.24
N VAL A 127 15.81 4.40 -1.64
CA VAL A 127 15.54 4.91 -2.99
C VAL A 127 15.29 6.42 -2.92
N ASP A 128 16.13 7.19 -3.59
CA ASP A 128 15.97 8.64 -3.68
C ASP A 128 14.75 9.00 -4.53
N GLY A 129 13.93 9.94 -4.03
CA GLY A 129 12.77 10.43 -4.73
C GLY A 129 11.79 11.13 -3.78
N VAL A 130 10.63 11.44 -4.32
CA VAL A 130 9.55 12.13 -3.61
C VAL A 130 8.34 11.21 -3.50
N VAL A 131 7.71 11.20 -2.33
CA VAL A 131 6.42 10.53 -2.10
C VAL A 131 5.35 11.61 -1.97
N PRO A 132 4.28 11.59 -2.80
CA PRO A 132 3.18 12.54 -2.67
C PRO A 132 2.45 12.38 -1.34
N GLY A 133 2.11 13.51 -0.71
CA GLY A 133 1.35 13.52 0.52
C GLY A 133 -0.09 13.01 0.34
N VAL A 134 -0.61 12.41 1.40
CA VAL A 134 -2.04 12.06 1.51
C VAL A 134 -2.80 13.22 2.15
N MET A 135 -2.21 13.86 3.15
CA MET A 135 -2.75 15.03 3.86
C MET A 135 -1.67 16.13 3.93
N PRO A 136 -1.84 17.27 3.29
CA PRO A 136 -2.92 17.59 2.32
C PRO A 136 -2.85 16.70 1.07
N PRO A 137 -3.96 16.54 0.33
CA PRO A 137 -3.97 15.76 -0.91
C PRO A 137 -2.94 16.25 -1.91
N TYR A 138 -2.31 15.34 -2.64
CA TYR A 138 -1.24 15.65 -3.60
C TYR A 138 -1.65 16.67 -4.68
N ALA A 139 -2.95 16.74 -5.02
CA ALA A 139 -3.47 17.70 -5.98
C ALA A 139 -3.60 19.13 -5.42
N SER A 140 -3.51 19.32 -4.09
CA SER A 140 -3.62 20.63 -3.45
C SER A 140 -2.29 21.25 -3.03
N ALA A 141 -1.26 20.44 -2.84
CA ALA A 141 0.05 20.91 -2.38
C ALA A 141 1.20 19.96 -2.77
N GLY A 142 2.41 20.49 -2.77
CA GLY A 142 3.64 19.75 -3.01
C GLY A 142 3.94 19.55 -4.50
N PHE A 143 4.90 18.67 -4.78
CA PHE A 143 5.54 18.59 -6.10
C PHE A 143 4.57 18.27 -7.25
N PHE A 144 3.47 17.55 -6.99
CA PHE A 144 2.45 17.28 -8.00
C PHE A 144 1.63 18.53 -8.33
N ALA A 145 1.18 19.26 -7.30
CA ALA A 145 0.42 20.50 -7.48
C ALA A 145 1.25 21.59 -8.16
N GLU A 146 2.55 21.64 -7.89
CA GLU A 146 3.50 22.60 -8.43
C GLU A 146 4.04 22.21 -9.81
N ALA A 147 3.79 20.97 -10.26
CA ALA A 147 4.28 20.45 -11.53
C ALA A 147 3.66 21.16 -12.75
N LYS A 148 4.32 21.04 -13.91
CA LYS A 148 3.76 21.45 -15.19
C LYS A 148 2.70 20.45 -15.67
N PRO A 149 1.77 20.86 -16.55
CA PRO A 149 0.72 19.97 -17.08
C PRO A 149 1.23 18.63 -17.63
N GLU A 150 2.27 18.67 -18.44
CA GLU A 150 2.88 17.48 -19.05
C GLU A 150 3.56 16.57 -18.02
N GLN A 151 4.05 17.14 -16.92
CA GLN A 151 4.67 16.38 -15.82
C GLN A 151 3.61 15.65 -14.99
N ARG A 152 2.46 16.28 -14.72
CA ARG A 152 1.33 15.62 -14.03
C ARG A 152 0.81 14.45 -14.83
N ARG A 153 0.57 14.65 -16.16
CA ARG A 153 0.16 13.57 -17.06
C ARG A 153 1.14 12.43 -17.05
N ARG A 154 2.44 12.73 -17.21
CA ARG A 154 3.51 11.72 -17.16
C ARG A 154 3.49 10.91 -15.89
N LEU A 155 3.34 11.55 -14.72
CA LEU A 155 3.35 10.87 -13.43
C LEU A 155 2.19 9.87 -13.32
N VAL A 156 0.96 10.32 -13.62
CA VAL A 156 -0.22 9.45 -13.53
C VAL A 156 -0.14 8.30 -14.53
N GLU A 157 0.24 8.59 -15.78
CA GLU A 157 0.38 7.58 -16.83
C GLU A 157 1.51 6.57 -16.52
N ASP A 158 2.64 7.02 -15.97
CA ASP A 158 3.74 6.11 -15.58
C ASP A 158 3.36 5.22 -14.40
N GLY A 159 2.59 5.73 -13.42
CA GLY A 159 2.06 4.92 -12.34
C GLY A 159 1.14 3.81 -12.81
N LEU A 160 0.23 4.12 -13.74
CA LEU A 160 -0.67 3.14 -14.36
C LEU A 160 0.07 2.12 -15.23
N ARG A 161 1.13 2.55 -15.93
CA ARG A 161 2.03 1.63 -16.66
C ARG A 161 2.70 0.64 -15.71
N VAL A 162 3.23 1.12 -14.58
CA VAL A 162 3.85 0.25 -13.55
C VAL A 162 2.82 -0.70 -12.93
N LEU A 163 1.59 -0.24 -12.69
CA LEU A 163 0.51 -1.11 -12.24
C LEU A 163 0.20 -2.21 -13.28
N ALA A 164 0.17 -1.88 -14.55
CA ALA A 164 -0.02 -2.86 -15.62
C ALA A 164 1.14 -3.87 -15.70
N GLU A 165 2.38 -3.43 -15.47
CA GLU A 165 3.56 -4.31 -15.39
C GLU A 165 3.47 -5.27 -14.19
N LEU A 166 2.99 -4.81 -13.04
CA LEU A 166 2.75 -5.66 -11.88
C LEU A 166 1.69 -6.73 -12.19
N HIS A 167 0.60 -6.34 -12.82
CA HIS A 167 -0.48 -7.26 -13.22
C HIS A 167 -0.08 -8.22 -14.37
N ALA A 168 1.00 -7.95 -15.08
CA ALA A 168 1.54 -8.86 -16.09
C ALA A 168 2.40 -9.99 -15.51
N VAL A 169 2.67 -9.96 -14.20
CA VAL A 169 3.42 -11.02 -13.52
C VAL A 169 2.59 -12.31 -13.51
N ASP A 170 3.16 -13.38 -14.04
CA ASP A 170 2.60 -14.71 -13.86
C ASP A 170 2.76 -15.12 -12.39
N TRP A 171 1.70 -14.87 -11.62
CA TRP A 171 1.71 -15.05 -10.17
C TRP A 171 1.92 -16.52 -9.75
N ARG A 172 1.50 -17.49 -10.57
CA ARG A 172 1.74 -18.91 -10.30
C ARG A 172 3.22 -19.25 -10.50
N ARG A 173 3.77 -18.86 -11.65
CA ARG A 173 5.21 -19.05 -11.91
C ARG A 173 6.10 -18.31 -10.94
N ALA A 174 5.65 -17.18 -10.41
CA ALA A 174 6.34 -16.41 -9.39
C ALA A 174 6.13 -16.95 -7.97
N GLY A 175 5.31 -17.99 -7.79
CA GLY A 175 5.12 -18.70 -6.53
C GLY A 175 4.24 -17.95 -5.51
N PHE A 176 3.15 -17.32 -5.98
CA PHE A 176 2.22 -16.57 -5.12
C PHE A 176 0.99 -17.38 -4.66
N GLU A 177 0.94 -18.68 -4.87
CA GLU A 177 -0.16 -19.55 -4.45
C GLU A 177 -0.43 -19.48 -2.93
N TRP A 178 0.58 -19.15 -2.15
CA TRP A 178 0.45 -18.96 -0.70
C TRP A 178 -0.49 -17.81 -0.30
N LEU A 179 -0.84 -16.91 -1.22
CA LEU A 179 -1.87 -15.88 -1.00
C LEU A 179 -3.30 -16.47 -1.02
N THR A 180 -3.45 -17.71 -1.45
CA THR A 180 -4.76 -18.38 -1.55
C THR A 180 -4.78 -19.57 -0.63
N PRO A 181 -5.61 -19.59 0.44
CA PRO A 181 -5.76 -20.78 1.28
C PRO A 181 -6.18 -22.00 0.46
N ALA A 182 -5.72 -23.18 0.85
CA ALA A 182 -6.12 -24.41 0.20
C ALA A 182 -7.67 -24.58 0.24
N GLY A 183 -8.26 -24.90 -0.91
CA GLY A 183 -9.70 -25.08 -1.04
C GLY A 183 -10.53 -23.79 -1.13
N VAL A 184 -9.88 -22.62 -1.15
CA VAL A 184 -10.57 -21.32 -1.31
C VAL A 184 -10.19 -20.73 -2.67
N SER A 185 -11.20 -20.44 -3.50
CA SER A 185 -10.98 -19.75 -4.78
C SER A 185 -10.54 -18.32 -4.54
N ALA A 186 -9.51 -17.87 -5.28
CA ALA A 186 -9.14 -16.45 -5.34
C ALA A 186 -10.24 -15.64 -6.06
N GLY A 187 -10.15 -14.32 -6.01
CA GLY A 187 -10.99 -13.43 -6.80
C GLY A 187 -11.94 -12.56 -5.98
N THR A 188 -12.90 -11.97 -6.69
CA THR A 188 -13.79 -10.93 -6.17
C THR A 188 -14.64 -11.38 -4.99
N ALA A 189 -15.26 -12.56 -5.09
CA ALA A 189 -16.13 -13.07 -4.03
C ALA A 189 -15.36 -13.25 -2.71
N ARG A 190 -14.13 -13.77 -2.80
CA ARG A 190 -13.25 -13.91 -1.63
C ARG A 190 -12.87 -12.55 -1.05
N GLN A 191 -12.47 -11.61 -1.90
CA GLN A 191 -12.09 -10.27 -1.42
C GLN A 191 -13.27 -9.57 -0.76
N LEU A 192 -14.46 -9.67 -1.35
CA LEU A 192 -15.66 -9.09 -0.77
C LEU A 192 -15.96 -9.68 0.62
N ALA A 193 -15.97 -11.01 0.75
CA ALA A 193 -16.22 -11.69 2.03
C ALA A 193 -15.17 -11.31 3.10
N LEU A 194 -13.89 -11.29 2.73
CA LEU A 194 -12.78 -10.94 3.63
C LEU A 194 -12.92 -9.50 4.17
N TRP A 195 -13.25 -8.56 3.29
CA TRP A 195 -13.40 -7.16 3.68
C TRP A 195 -14.67 -6.87 4.45
N GLU A 196 -15.73 -7.61 4.19
CA GLU A 196 -16.98 -7.54 4.97
C GLU A 196 -16.77 -8.07 6.40
N GLU A 197 -16.16 -9.26 6.55
CA GLU A 197 -15.79 -9.82 7.84
C GLU A 197 -14.84 -8.87 8.63
N TYR A 198 -13.86 -8.31 7.93
CA TYR A 198 -12.95 -7.31 8.52
C TYR A 198 -13.72 -6.08 9.02
N ALA A 199 -14.63 -5.52 8.22
CA ALA A 199 -15.43 -4.37 8.60
C ALA A 199 -16.32 -4.65 9.82
N GLU A 200 -16.98 -5.82 9.86
CA GLU A 200 -17.82 -6.24 10.99
C GLU A 200 -16.99 -6.37 12.28
N ARG A 201 -15.83 -6.99 12.20
CA ARG A 201 -14.91 -7.12 13.33
C ARG A 201 -14.47 -5.76 13.85
N GLU A 202 -14.04 -4.86 12.98
CA GLU A 202 -13.56 -3.52 13.38
C GLU A 202 -14.67 -2.61 13.91
N LEU A 203 -15.90 -2.77 13.42
CA LEU A 203 -17.07 -2.08 13.95
C LEU A 203 -17.42 -2.52 15.37
N ALA A 204 -17.11 -3.75 15.74
CA ALA A 204 -17.39 -4.28 17.08
C ALA A 204 -18.83 -3.99 17.57
N GLY A 205 -19.82 -4.25 16.72
CA GLY A 205 -21.25 -4.02 16.98
C GLY A 205 -21.75 -2.59 16.71
N ARG A 206 -20.89 -1.63 16.40
CA ARG A 206 -21.32 -0.28 15.97
C ARG A 206 -21.96 -0.35 14.58
N LYS A 207 -22.91 0.55 14.32
CA LYS A 207 -23.61 0.61 13.03
C LYS A 207 -22.96 1.65 12.11
N HIS A 208 -22.64 1.23 10.89
CA HIS A 208 -22.25 2.10 9.80
C HIS A 208 -23.20 1.91 8.60
N PRO A 209 -24.36 2.60 8.58
CA PRO A 209 -25.45 2.31 7.64
C PRO A 209 -25.01 2.33 6.17
N LEU A 210 -24.25 3.34 5.76
CA LEU A 210 -23.76 3.48 4.41
C LEU A 210 -22.86 2.31 3.97
N MET A 211 -21.94 1.88 4.84
CA MET A 211 -21.05 0.76 4.54
C MET A 211 -21.84 -0.57 4.48
N SER A 212 -22.84 -0.77 5.35
CA SER A 212 -23.73 -1.93 5.29
C SER A 212 -24.54 -1.96 4.00
N GLU A 213 -25.06 -0.81 3.54
CA GLU A 213 -25.74 -0.68 2.26
C GLU A 213 -24.82 -1.00 1.08
N ALA A 214 -23.58 -0.49 1.12
CA ALA A 214 -22.59 -0.75 0.09
C ALA A 214 -22.24 -2.25 -0.02
N PHE A 215 -21.98 -2.93 1.10
CA PHE A 215 -21.71 -4.37 1.08
C PHE A 215 -22.92 -5.19 0.60
N ALA A 216 -24.13 -4.81 0.97
CA ALA A 216 -25.35 -5.45 0.46
C ALA A 216 -25.47 -5.29 -1.06
N TRP A 217 -25.21 -4.10 -1.59
CA TRP A 217 -25.21 -3.85 -3.02
C TRP A 217 -24.11 -4.62 -3.74
N LEU A 218 -22.89 -4.65 -3.20
CA LEU A 218 -21.76 -5.38 -3.77
C LEU A 218 -22.04 -6.89 -3.89
N ARG A 219 -22.66 -7.49 -2.87
CA ARG A 219 -23.09 -8.90 -2.93
C ARG A 219 -24.14 -9.15 -4.02
N ALA A 220 -25.11 -8.24 -4.16
CA ALA A 220 -26.16 -8.37 -5.14
C ALA A 220 -25.70 -8.14 -6.59
N ASN A 221 -24.57 -7.48 -6.80
CA ASN A 221 -24.05 -7.09 -8.11
C ASN A 221 -22.65 -7.66 -8.39
N LEU A 222 -22.34 -8.83 -7.84
CA LEU A 222 -21.02 -9.46 -8.03
C LEU A 222 -20.76 -9.65 -9.54
N PRO A 223 -19.66 -9.08 -10.08
CA PRO A 223 -19.40 -9.20 -11.50
C PRO A 223 -18.99 -10.63 -11.89
N PRO A 224 -19.29 -11.08 -13.11
CA PRO A 224 -18.76 -12.33 -13.62
C PRO A 224 -17.24 -12.26 -13.71
N GLU A 225 -16.58 -13.34 -13.35
CA GLU A 225 -15.11 -13.42 -13.29
C GLU A 225 -14.63 -14.72 -13.89
N ARG A 226 -13.53 -14.64 -14.64
CA ARG A 226 -12.81 -15.82 -15.17
C ARG A 226 -11.46 -15.93 -14.46
N GLU A 227 -10.93 -17.13 -14.36
CA GLU A 227 -9.61 -17.37 -13.79
C GLU A 227 -8.49 -16.57 -14.51
N SER A 228 -8.64 -16.36 -15.83
CA SER A 228 -7.74 -15.55 -16.63
C SER A 228 -7.74 -14.05 -16.29
N ASP A 229 -8.74 -13.59 -15.57
CA ASP A 229 -8.84 -12.19 -15.13
C ASP A 229 -8.02 -11.92 -13.85
N LEU A 230 -7.67 -13.01 -13.13
CA LEU A 230 -6.94 -12.95 -11.86
C LEU A 230 -5.45 -12.66 -12.08
N VAL A 231 -4.95 -11.69 -11.33
CA VAL A 231 -3.56 -11.24 -11.33
C VAL A 231 -3.03 -11.16 -9.91
N LEU A 232 -1.72 -10.96 -9.78
CA LEU A 232 -1.17 -10.44 -8.53
C LEU A 232 -1.66 -9.00 -8.37
N SER A 233 -2.54 -8.78 -7.41
CA SER A 233 -3.01 -7.46 -7.03
C SER A 233 -2.07 -6.86 -6.00
N TRP A 234 -1.71 -5.59 -6.16
CA TRP A 234 -0.94 -4.84 -5.17
C TRP A 234 -1.75 -4.53 -3.91
N GLY A 235 -3.07 -4.32 -4.07
CA GLY A 235 -4.03 -4.15 -2.99
C GLY A 235 -4.11 -2.74 -2.39
N ASP A 236 -3.07 -1.91 -2.48
CA ASP A 236 -3.07 -0.49 -2.13
C ASP A 236 -2.43 0.37 -3.23
N SER A 237 -2.92 0.18 -4.45
CA SER A 237 -2.46 0.83 -5.66
C SER A 237 -2.83 2.31 -5.68
N ARG A 238 -1.89 3.19 -5.37
CA ARG A 238 -2.09 4.64 -5.37
C ARG A 238 -0.78 5.40 -5.53
N ILE A 239 -0.87 6.63 -6.01
CA ILE A 239 0.28 7.53 -6.24
C ILE A 239 1.14 7.70 -4.97
N GLY A 240 0.53 7.75 -3.79
CA GLY A 240 1.21 7.92 -2.50
C GLY A 240 2.02 6.70 -2.02
N ASN A 241 1.88 5.54 -2.66
CA ASN A 241 2.66 4.35 -2.37
C ASN A 241 3.73 4.08 -3.45
N MET A 242 4.07 5.10 -4.22
CA MET A 242 5.17 5.09 -5.18
C MET A 242 6.19 6.18 -4.82
N ILE A 243 7.47 5.91 -5.06
CA ILE A 243 8.53 6.90 -5.00
C ILE A 243 8.79 7.42 -6.42
N TRP A 244 8.80 8.74 -6.55
CA TRP A 244 8.88 9.42 -7.83
C TRP A 244 10.19 10.20 -7.98
N ARG A 245 10.81 10.09 -9.14
CA ARG A 245 11.94 10.93 -9.57
C ARG A 245 11.71 11.34 -11.01
N ASP A 246 11.80 12.65 -11.28
CA ASP A 246 11.53 13.22 -12.61
C ASP A 246 10.15 12.81 -13.18
N PHE A 247 9.15 12.74 -12.29
CA PHE A 247 7.76 12.32 -12.62
C PHE A 247 7.67 10.90 -13.22
N ARG A 248 8.59 10.01 -12.83
CA ARG A 248 8.56 8.58 -13.12
C ARG A 248 8.61 7.79 -11.83
N CYS A 249 7.88 6.71 -11.77
CA CYS A 249 7.94 5.78 -10.65
C CYS A 249 9.28 5.06 -10.64
N VAL A 250 10.04 5.23 -9.56
CA VAL A 250 11.34 4.57 -9.35
C VAL A 250 11.29 3.51 -8.27
N CYS A 251 10.18 3.42 -7.51
CA CYS A 251 9.97 2.34 -6.55
C CYS A 251 8.48 2.23 -6.20
N VAL A 252 7.96 1.02 -6.23
CA VAL A 252 6.66 0.65 -5.66
C VAL A 252 6.88 0.19 -4.24
N THR A 253 6.03 0.62 -3.33
CA THR A 253 6.11 0.31 -1.89
C THR A 253 4.78 -0.25 -1.38
N ASP A 254 4.78 -0.71 -0.14
CA ASP A 254 3.58 -1.06 0.62
C ASP A 254 2.77 -2.24 0.05
N PHE A 255 3.38 -3.42 0.08
CA PHE A 255 2.77 -4.69 -0.36
C PHE A 255 2.06 -5.44 0.78
N GLU A 256 1.52 -4.73 1.78
CA GLU A 256 0.85 -5.36 2.94
C GLU A 256 -0.47 -6.03 2.59
N ASN A 257 -1.16 -5.48 1.59
CA ASN A 257 -2.51 -5.93 1.20
C ASN A 257 -2.52 -6.67 -0.15
N VAL A 258 -1.37 -7.24 -0.53
CA VAL A 258 -1.24 -8.01 -1.76
C VAL A 258 -2.19 -9.21 -1.77
N ALA A 259 -2.82 -9.47 -2.92
CA ALA A 259 -3.83 -10.52 -3.08
C ALA A 259 -3.80 -11.14 -4.48
N ILE A 260 -4.54 -12.22 -4.68
CA ILE A 260 -4.90 -12.68 -6.03
C ILE A 260 -6.33 -12.23 -6.30
N ALA A 261 -6.47 -11.25 -7.20
CA ALA A 261 -7.74 -10.59 -7.50
C ALA A 261 -7.77 -10.13 -8.97
N PRO A 262 -8.93 -9.75 -9.53
CA PRO A 262 -9.00 -9.19 -10.87
C PRO A 262 -8.25 -7.85 -10.98
N ARG A 263 -7.77 -7.53 -12.19
CA ARG A 263 -7.11 -6.23 -12.49
C ARG A 263 -7.93 -5.02 -12.05
N ALA A 264 -9.24 -5.12 -12.20
CA ALA A 264 -10.18 -4.08 -11.83
C ALA A 264 -10.19 -3.77 -10.33
N PHE A 265 -9.76 -4.69 -9.48
CA PHE A 265 -9.67 -4.50 -8.03
C PHE A 265 -8.66 -3.39 -7.67
N ASP A 266 -7.48 -3.40 -8.28
CA ASP A 266 -6.47 -2.36 -8.09
C ASP A 266 -6.79 -1.09 -8.89
N LEU A 267 -7.27 -1.23 -10.14
CA LEU A 267 -7.63 -0.06 -10.93
C LEU A 267 -8.79 0.71 -10.30
N GLY A 268 -9.80 0.01 -9.76
CA GLY A 268 -10.89 0.62 -9.01
C GLY A 268 -10.43 1.34 -7.75
N TRP A 269 -9.45 0.76 -7.02
CA TRP A 269 -8.82 1.41 -5.88
C TRP A 269 -8.08 2.68 -6.28
N TRP A 270 -7.30 2.64 -7.36
CA TRP A 270 -6.62 3.80 -7.92
C TRP A 270 -7.59 4.92 -8.30
N LEU A 271 -8.65 4.61 -9.04
CA LEU A 271 -9.65 5.59 -9.47
C LEU A 271 -10.50 6.11 -8.30
N MET A 272 -10.78 5.28 -7.31
CA MET A 272 -11.43 5.70 -6.08
C MET A 272 -10.57 6.70 -5.30
N PHE A 273 -9.24 6.49 -5.20
CA PHE A 273 -8.34 7.46 -4.56
C PHE A 273 -8.20 8.76 -5.35
N ASP A 274 -8.26 8.71 -6.67
CA ASP A 274 -8.38 9.90 -7.52
C ASP A 274 -9.65 10.69 -7.16
N ARG A 275 -10.80 10.01 -7.08
CA ARG A 275 -12.07 10.61 -6.65
C ARG A 275 -11.98 11.17 -5.22
N TRP A 276 -11.44 10.41 -4.31
CA TRP A 276 -11.27 10.83 -2.93
C TRP A 276 -10.44 12.11 -2.83
N SER A 277 -9.32 12.19 -3.57
CA SER A 277 -8.41 13.34 -3.55
C SER A 277 -9.03 14.62 -4.11
N HIS A 278 -9.95 14.51 -5.06
CA HIS A 278 -10.58 15.64 -5.71
C HIS A 278 -11.96 16.00 -5.12
N GLU A 279 -12.85 15.03 -5.03
CA GLU A 279 -14.26 15.27 -4.73
C GLU A 279 -14.55 15.17 -3.23
N ALA A 280 -14.07 14.13 -2.56
CA ALA A 280 -14.37 13.90 -1.14
C ALA A 280 -13.56 14.80 -0.19
N MET A 281 -12.41 15.30 -0.63
CA MET A 281 -11.56 16.22 0.14
C MET A 281 -11.88 17.70 -0.05
N GLY A 282 -13.15 18.03 -0.34
CA GLY A 282 -13.62 19.40 -0.38
C GLY A 282 -13.68 20.01 -1.80
N GLY A 283 -13.78 19.17 -2.84
CA GLY A 283 -13.99 19.66 -4.19
C GLY A 283 -12.75 20.29 -4.82
N ILE A 284 -11.59 19.67 -4.65
CA ILE A 284 -10.32 20.12 -5.24
C ILE A 284 -10.40 19.95 -6.76
N PRO A 285 -10.30 21.03 -7.56
CA PRO A 285 -10.38 20.92 -9.00
C PRO A 285 -9.24 20.09 -9.58
N ARG A 286 -9.51 19.37 -10.68
CA ARG A 286 -8.48 18.71 -11.45
C ARG A 286 -7.54 19.73 -12.07
N LEU A 287 -6.26 19.50 -11.90
CA LEU A 287 -5.23 20.43 -12.38
C LEU A 287 -5.00 20.28 -13.89
N PRO A 288 -4.58 21.34 -14.60
CA PRO A 288 -4.23 21.25 -16.02
C PRO A 288 -3.22 20.12 -16.28
N GLY A 289 -3.50 19.29 -17.29
CA GLY A 289 -2.66 18.14 -17.66
C GLY A 289 -2.89 16.86 -16.85
N GLU A 290 -3.61 16.92 -15.76
CA GLU A 290 -4.00 15.75 -15.01
C GLU A 290 -5.08 14.96 -15.76
N PRO A 291 -4.87 13.67 -16.11
CA PRO A 291 -5.82 12.91 -16.90
C PRO A 291 -7.11 12.63 -16.13
N THR A 292 -8.25 12.66 -16.83
CA THR A 292 -9.54 12.25 -16.26
C THR A 292 -9.52 10.76 -15.88
N ARG A 293 -10.49 10.31 -15.08
CA ARG A 293 -10.57 8.87 -14.70
C ARG A 293 -10.79 7.97 -15.92
N GLU A 294 -11.54 8.43 -16.91
CA GLU A 294 -11.72 7.74 -18.19
C GLU A 294 -10.41 7.64 -18.98
N GLU A 295 -9.63 8.72 -19.04
CA GLU A 295 -8.30 8.71 -19.66
C GLU A 295 -7.33 7.81 -18.91
N GLN A 296 -7.37 7.80 -17.57
CA GLN A 296 -6.57 6.93 -16.71
C GLN A 296 -6.89 5.45 -16.96
N ARG A 297 -8.16 5.07 -16.97
CA ARG A 297 -8.61 3.72 -17.32
C ARG A 297 -8.14 3.34 -18.71
N ALA A 298 -8.40 4.16 -19.72
CA ALA A 298 -7.99 3.90 -21.09
C ALA A 298 -6.47 3.77 -21.24
N HIS A 299 -5.69 4.55 -20.48
CA HIS A 299 -4.23 4.42 -20.47
C HIS A 299 -3.79 3.09 -19.86
N TYR A 300 -4.36 2.70 -18.72
CA TYR A 300 -4.10 1.40 -18.12
C TYR A 300 -4.43 0.25 -19.07
N GLU A 301 -5.61 0.26 -19.69
CA GLU A 301 -6.05 -0.78 -20.65
C GLU A 301 -5.08 -0.91 -21.85
N ARG A 302 -4.57 0.23 -22.38
CA ARG A 302 -3.53 0.19 -23.42
C ARG A 302 -2.22 -0.44 -22.95
N CYS A 303 -1.77 -0.12 -21.72
CA CYS A 303 -0.55 -0.68 -21.15
C CYS A 303 -0.70 -2.18 -20.85
N ALA A 304 -1.86 -2.59 -20.35
CA ALA A 304 -2.15 -3.97 -19.99
C ALA A 304 -2.53 -4.87 -21.20
N GLY A 305 -2.89 -4.25 -22.32
CA GLY A 305 -3.36 -4.99 -23.54
C GLY A 305 -4.71 -5.66 -23.36
N VAL A 306 -5.52 -5.25 -22.37
CA VAL A 306 -6.84 -5.83 -22.07
C VAL A 306 -7.83 -4.73 -21.71
N SER A 307 -9.12 -4.95 -22.00
CA SER A 307 -10.18 -4.08 -21.50
C SER A 307 -10.63 -4.52 -20.11
N VAL A 308 -10.80 -3.54 -19.22
CA VAL A 308 -11.32 -3.76 -17.86
C VAL A 308 -12.82 -3.45 -17.78
N GLY A 309 -13.31 -2.60 -18.70
CA GLY A 309 -14.71 -2.19 -18.76
C GLY A 309 -15.11 -1.19 -17.68
N ASP A 310 -16.33 -1.27 -17.17
CA ASP A 310 -16.84 -0.39 -16.12
C ASP A 310 -16.16 -0.71 -14.77
N THR A 311 -15.56 0.29 -14.16
CA THR A 311 -14.85 0.18 -12.87
C THR A 311 -15.71 0.52 -11.67
N HIS A 312 -16.96 0.93 -11.87
CA HIS A 312 -17.81 1.43 -10.78
C HIS A 312 -17.97 0.47 -9.61
N TYR A 313 -18.20 -0.83 -9.89
CA TYR A 313 -18.25 -1.86 -8.84
C TYR A 313 -17.00 -1.85 -7.95
N TRP A 314 -15.84 -1.76 -8.58
CA TRP A 314 -14.53 -1.81 -7.93
C TRP A 314 -14.21 -0.54 -7.17
N GLU A 315 -14.65 0.62 -7.67
CA GLU A 315 -14.56 1.89 -6.94
C GLU A 315 -15.43 1.88 -5.68
N VAL A 316 -16.66 1.34 -5.75
CA VAL A 316 -17.54 1.15 -4.58
C VAL A 316 -16.90 0.21 -3.58
N LEU A 317 -16.39 -0.96 -4.03
CA LEU A 317 -15.67 -1.89 -3.16
C LEU A 317 -14.43 -1.21 -2.53
N GLY A 318 -13.67 -0.45 -3.30
CA GLY A 318 -12.53 0.32 -2.82
C GLY A 318 -12.93 1.30 -1.72
N ALA A 319 -13.98 2.09 -1.93
CA ALA A 319 -14.45 3.05 -0.92
C ALA A 319 -14.99 2.37 0.35
N ALA A 320 -15.70 1.24 0.24
CA ALA A 320 -16.16 0.45 1.39
C ALA A 320 -14.97 -0.11 2.19
N ARG A 321 -13.94 -0.63 1.50
CA ARG A 321 -12.67 -1.06 2.12
C ARG A 321 -11.99 0.10 2.85
N TYR A 322 -11.93 1.28 2.24
CA TYR A 322 -11.30 2.44 2.84
C TYR A 322 -12.06 2.91 4.09
N CYS A 323 -13.39 2.89 4.09
CA CYS A 323 -14.18 3.13 5.31
C CYS A 323 -13.81 2.15 6.43
N ALA A 324 -13.71 0.84 6.13
CA ALA A 324 -13.32 -0.16 7.12
C ALA A 324 -11.90 0.07 7.67
N ILE A 325 -10.95 0.48 6.82
CA ILE A 325 -9.60 0.88 7.23
C ILE A 325 -9.63 2.10 8.16
N VAL A 326 -10.44 3.10 7.85
CA VAL A 326 -10.60 4.28 8.73
C VAL A 326 -11.15 3.87 10.09
N VAL A 327 -12.14 2.97 10.15
CA VAL A 327 -12.63 2.41 11.42
C VAL A 327 -11.47 1.81 12.22
N ARG A 328 -10.64 0.98 11.59
CA ARG A 328 -9.48 0.34 12.22
C ARG A 328 -8.46 1.35 12.74
N VAL A 329 -8.09 2.32 11.91
CA VAL A 329 -7.13 3.37 12.28
C VAL A 329 -7.65 4.18 13.47
N MET A 330 -8.94 4.54 13.48
CA MET A 330 -9.56 5.26 14.60
C MET A 330 -9.63 4.41 15.87
N ASN A 331 -9.89 3.11 15.76
CA ASN A 331 -9.84 2.20 16.90
C ASN A 331 -8.43 2.19 17.54
N ARG A 332 -7.38 2.15 16.73
CA ARG A 332 -5.99 2.22 17.21
C ARG A 332 -5.66 3.56 17.87
N SER A 333 -6.04 4.66 17.24
CA SER A 333 -5.81 5.99 17.81
C SER A 333 -6.53 6.18 19.16
N VAL A 334 -7.74 5.62 19.29
CA VAL A 334 -8.45 5.60 20.59
C VAL A 334 -7.72 4.71 21.62
N ALA A 335 -7.27 3.52 21.21
CA ALA A 335 -6.55 2.59 22.08
C ALA A 335 -5.22 3.19 22.59
N ARG A 336 -4.56 4.02 21.77
CA ARG A 336 -3.32 4.74 22.11
C ARG A 336 -3.57 6.03 22.91
N GLY A 337 -4.81 6.43 23.12
CA GLY A 337 -5.17 7.69 23.79
C GLY A 337 -4.94 8.94 22.93
N GLU A 338 -4.71 8.78 21.63
CA GLU A 338 -4.51 9.88 20.67
C GLU A 338 -5.85 10.55 20.29
N MET A 339 -6.96 9.83 20.44
CA MET A 339 -8.30 10.30 20.11
C MET A 339 -9.30 9.93 21.23
N PRO A 340 -10.32 10.76 21.49
CA PRO A 340 -11.36 10.45 22.47
C PRO A 340 -12.23 9.26 22.02
N LYS A 341 -12.78 8.51 23.01
CA LYS A 341 -13.59 7.30 22.74
C LYS A 341 -14.90 7.58 22.00
N ASP A 342 -15.47 8.77 22.19
CA ASP A 342 -16.73 9.22 21.60
C ASP A 342 -16.58 9.92 20.25
N GLN A 343 -15.34 9.96 19.71
CA GLN A 343 -15.09 10.52 18.38
C GLN A 343 -15.93 9.80 17.31
N ARG A 344 -16.33 10.55 16.28
CA ARG A 344 -17.15 10.04 15.17
C ARG A 344 -16.41 9.98 13.83
N VAL A 345 -15.10 10.22 13.81
CA VAL A 345 -14.28 10.20 12.60
C VAL A 345 -14.35 8.83 11.90
N TRP A 346 -14.52 7.74 12.65
CA TRP A 346 -14.72 6.40 12.09
C TRP A 346 -16.00 6.28 11.21
N LEU A 347 -16.99 7.18 11.41
CA LEU A 347 -18.24 7.21 10.65
C LEU A 347 -18.32 8.40 9.68
N GLU A 348 -17.83 9.56 10.12
CA GLU A 348 -17.92 10.85 9.43
C GLU A 348 -16.52 11.28 8.97
N ASN A 349 -16.17 10.92 7.72
CA ASN A 349 -14.83 11.12 7.19
C ASN A 349 -14.85 11.16 5.64
N PRO A 350 -13.78 11.62 4.98
CA PRO A 350 -13.75 11.70 3.52
C PRO A 350 -13.91 10.35 2.79
N ALA A 351 -13.57 9.21 3.40
CA ALA A 351 -13.83 7.90 2.79
C ALA A 351 -15.34 7.62 2.73
N ALA A 352 -16.08 7.96 3.78
CA ALA A 352 -17.54 7.85 3.79
C ALA A 352 -18.19 8.81 2.77
N VAL A 353 -17.67 10.03 2.62
CA VAL A 353 -18.13 10.97 1.58
C VAL A 353 -17.91 10.37 0.18
N CYS A 354 -16.73 9.82 -0.08
CA CYS A 354 -16.42 9.16 -1.36
C CYS A 354 -17.37 7.97 -1.63
N LEU A 355 -17.60 7.13 -0.61
CA LEU A 355 -18.53 6.01 -0.73
C LEU A 355 -19.96 6.46 -1.03
N GLU A 356 -20.44 7.51 -0.35
CA GLU A 356 -21.78 8.08 -0.57
C GLU A 356 -21.94 8.60 -2.01
N GLN A 357 -20.93 9.33 -2.51
CA GLN A 357 -20.92 9.83 -3.90
C GLN A 357 -21.00 8.68 -4.91
N LEU A 358 -20.21 7.62 -4.73
CA LEU A 358 -20.22 6.43 -5.57
C LEU A 358 -21.56 5.69 -5.51
N MET A 359 -22.15 5.55 -4.33
CA MET A 359 -23.45 4.92 -4.17
C MET A 359 -24.61 5.71 -4.82
N LYS A 360 -24.50 7.04 -4.90
CA LYS A 360 -25.48 7.89 -5.64
C LYS A 360 -25.37 7.72 -7.14
N LEU A 361 -24.17 7.54 -7.70
CA LEU A 361 -23.96 7.35 -9.15
C LEU A 361 -24.64 6.09 -9.68
N ARG A 362 -24.82 5.03 -8.87
CA ARG A 362 -25.54 3.80 -9.25
C ARG A 362 -27.03 4.01 -9.51
N ALA A 363 -27.63 4.99 -8.80
CA ALA A 363 -29.06 5.28 -8.93
C ALA A 363 -29.41 6.03 -10.21
N SER A 364 -28.39 6.54 -10.92
CA SER A 364 -28.55 7.35 -12.13
C SER A 364 -28.32 6.53 -13.41
N LYS A 365 -27.97 5.23 -13.31
CA LYS A 365 -27.82 4.28 -14.42
C LYS A 365 -28.99 3.30 -14.46
#